data_bec5fd2baf8e2a456433571d395b7d91
#
_entry.id   bec5fd2baf8e2a456433571d395b7d91
#
_cell.length_a   1.000
_cell.length_b   1.000
_cell.length_c   1.000
_cell.angle_alpha   90.00
_cell.angle_beta   90.00
_cell.angle_gamma   90.00
#
_symmetry.space_group_name_H-M   'P 1'
#
loop_
_entity.id
_entity.type
_entity.pdbx_description
1 polymer ?
#
loop_
_entity_poly.entity_id
_entity_poly.type
_entity_poly.pdbx_seq_one_letter_code
_entity_poly.pdbx_strand_id
1 'polypeptide(L)'
;MENYKFSTLEYKRPDLETRRAKLAQWKAAVGQAESYEALRSLIFEIDRESCELFTQYSIAHIRHTLDTRDEFYEAEINYLQDTLPTLSGDEVALSEAIAASPFRADIEREFGKQYFVSMDLQKKLFCEANIPLRQQESRLTNEYQKIMATAEISFDGKTLNLYGV
;
A
#
# COMPACT_ATOMS: atom_id res chain seq x y z
N MET A 1 -7.16 -20.72 -17.04
CA MET A 1 -7.01 -19.37 -16.45
C MET A 1 -8.38 -18.74 -16.48
N GLU A 2 -9.00 -18.49 -15.32
CA GLU A 2 -10.22 -17.70 -15.25
C GLU A 2 -9.94 -16.31 -15.81
N ASN A 3 -10.83 -15.83 -16.70
CA ASN A 3 -10.72 -14.47 -17.27
C ASN A 3 -11.14 -13.46 -16.19
N TYR A 4 -10.23 -13.11 -15.30
CA TYR A 4 -10.44 -12.00 -14.36
C TYR A 4 -10.55 -10.69 -15.15
N LYS A 5 -11.71 -10.06 -15.07
CA LYS A 5 -11.93 -8.72 -15.62
C LYS A 5 -11.90 -7.73 -14.46
N PHE A 6 -11.15 -6.65 -14.61
CA PHE A 6 -11.10 -5.57 -13.61
C PHE A 6 -12.49 -5.03 -13.25
N SER A 7 -13.39 -4.94 -14.23
CA SER A 7 -14.76 -4.48 -14.03
C SER A 7 -15.60 -5.35 -13.08
N THR A 8 -15.21 -6.62 -12.88
CA THR A 8 -15.93 -7.57 -12.00
C THR A 8 -15.29 -7.72 -10.63
N LEU A 9 -14.15 -7.07 -10.37
CA LEU A 9 -13.52 -7.09 -9.07
C LEU A 9 -14.35 -6.26 -8.07
N GLU A 10 -14.67 -6.85 -6.94
CA GLU A 10 -15.37 -6.14 -5.87
C GLU A 10 -14.35 -5.40 -4.99
N TYR A 11 -14.64 -4.13 -4.70
CA TYR A 11 -13.89 -3.38 -3.71
C TYR A 11 -14.43 -3.68 -2.32
N LYS A 12 -13.51 -3.94 -1.39
CA LYS A 12 -13.81 -4.07 0.03
C LYS A 12 -12.86 -3.15 0.80
N ARG A 13 -13.42 -2.22 1.56
CA ARG A 13 -12.59 -1.33 2.39
C ARG A 13 -11.71 -2.16 3.33
N PRO A 14 -10.38 -2.00 3.29
CA PRO A 14 -9.47 -2.67 4.23
C PRO A 14 -9.74 -2.22 5.68
N ASP A 15 -9.77 -3.17 6.60
CA ASP A 15 -9.81 -2.90 8.04
C ASP A 15 -8.38 -2.67 8.56
N LEU A 16 -7.98 -1.39 8.63
CA LEU A 16 -6.63 -0.99 9.00
C LEU A 16 -6.37 -1.10 10.51
N GLU A 17 -7.40 -1.10 11.35
CA GLU A 17 -7.23 -1.39 12.78
C GLU A 17 -6.91 -2.89 13.00
N THR A 18 -7.64 -3.78 12.33
CA THR A 18 -7.30 -5.21 12.32
C THR A 18 -5.90 -5.44 11.72
N ARG A 19 -5.54 -4.70 10.65
CA ARG A 19 -4.18 -4.77 10.08
C ARG A 19 -3.11 -4.41 11.09
N ARG A 20 -3.29 -3.33 11.85
CA ARG A 20 -2.36 -2.90 12.91
C ARG A 20 -2.18 -3.98 13.98
N ALA A 21 -3.29 -4.56 14.43
CA ALA A 21 -3.25 -5.65 15.40
C ALA A 21 -2.50 -6.88 14.85
N LYS A 22 -2.71 -7.24 13.58
CA LYS A 22 -1.97 -8.31 12.90
C LYS A 22 -0.47 -8.03 12.80
N LEU A 23 -0.05 -6.80 12.48
CA LEU A 23 1.38 -6.44 12.44
C LEU A 23 2.07 -6.71 13.78
N ALA A 24 1.42 -6.36 14.90
CA ALA A 24 1.94 -6.65 16.23
C ALA A 24 1.99 -8.17 16.53
N GLN A 25 0.96 -8.92 16.13
CA GLN A 25 0.91 -10.38 16.29
C GLN A 25 2.00 -11.07 15.45
N TRP A 26 2.17 -10.68 14.19
CA TRP A 26 3.22 -11.24 13.33
C TRP A 26 4.62 -10.94 13.85
N LYS A 27 4.85 -9.72 14.34
CA LYS A 27 6.14 -9.37 14.97
C LYS A 27 6.44 -10.27 16.17
N ALA A 28 5.45 -10.54 17.02
CA ALA A 28 5.60 -11.45 18.15
C ALA A 28 5.85 -12.88 17.67
N ALA A 29 5.12 -13.36 16.67
CA ALA A 29 5.26 -14.71 16.10
C ALA A 29 6.64 -14.92 15.44
N VAL A 30 7.19 -13.89 14.75
CA VAL A 30 8.58 -13.92 14.23
C VAL A 30 9.58 -14.17 15.35
N GLY A 31 9.44 -13.48 16.49
CA GLY A 31 10.33 -13.66 17.64
C GLY A 31 10.19 -15.02 18.34
N GLN A 32 9.09 -15.73 18.12
CA GLN A 32 8.79 -17.04 18.70
C GLN A 32 9.00 -18.20 17.74
N ALA A 33 9.39 -17.94 16.49
CA ALA A 33 9.59 -18.99 15.49
C ALA A 33 10.75 -19.91 15.90
N GLU A 34 10.45 -21.20 16.07
CA GLU A 34 11.42 -22.23 16.50
C GLU A 34 12.11 -22.92 15.31
N SER A 35 11.60 -22.72 14.09
CA SER A 35 12.18 -23.28 12.86
C SER A 35 12.07 -22.33 11.69
N TYR A 36 12.92 -22.55 10.68
CA TYR A 36 12.83 -21.81 9.42
C TYR A 36 11.48 -22.05 8.72
N GLU A 37 10.96 -23.25 8.73
CA GLU A 37 9.68 -23.61 8.11
C GLU A 37 8.52 -22.84 8.73
N ALA A 38 8.53 -22.67 10.06
CA ALA A 38 7.52 -21.86 10.76
C ALA A 38 7.62 -20.37 10.35
N LEU A 39 8.83 -19.82 10.35
CA LEU A 39 9.06 -18.43 9.91
C LEU A 39 8.70 -18.24 8.43
N ARG A 40 9.09 -19.18 7.57
CA ARG A 40 8.76 -19.16 6.14
C ARG A 40 7.24 -19.11 5.90
N SER A 41 6.49 -19.94 6.60
CA SER A 41 5.03 -19.98 6.51
C SER A 41 4.43 -18.63 6.93
N LEU A 42 4.97 -18.02 7.98
CA LEU A 42 4.55 -16.70 8.45
C LEU A 42 4.88 -15.60 7.42
N ILE A 43 6.06 -15.64 6.79
CA ILE A 43 6.43 -14.69 5.71
C ILE A 43 5.43 -14.77 4.56
N PHE A 44 5.05 -15.97 4.12
CA PHE A 44 4.03 -16.13 3.06
C PHE A 44 2.64 -15.66 3.48
N GLU A 45 2.27 -15.83 4.75
CA GLU A 45 1.01 -15.28 5.28
C GLU A 45 1.02 -13.75 5.22
N ILE A 46 2.11 -13.12 5.70
CA ILE A 46 2.29 -11.66 5.68
C ILE A 46 2.23 -11.13 4.24
N ASP A 47 2.90 -11.80 3.31
CA ASP A 47 2.93 -11.42 1.90
C ASP A 47 1.53 -11.49 1.27
N ARG A 48 0.82 -12.61 1.48
CA ARG A 48 -0.54 -12.78 0.97
C ARG A 48 -1.49 -11.69 1.46
N GLU A 49 -1.48 -11.39 2.75
CA GLU A 49 -2.31 -10.36 3.35
C GLU A 49 -1.92 -8.95 2.86
N SER A 50 -0.64 -8.73 2.59
CA SER A 50 -0.14 -7.49 2.02
C SER A 50 -0.57 -7.33 0.56
N CYS A 51 -0.53 -8.40 -0.23
CA CYS A 51 -1.03 -8.42 -1.60
C CYS A 51 -2.54 -8.14 -1.65
N GLU A 52 -3.32 -8.69 -0.71
CA GLU A 52 -4.76 -8.43 -0.62
C GLU A 52 -5.03 -6.94 -0.32
N LEU A 53 -4.38 -6.37 0.68
CA LEU A 53 -4.47 -4.95 1.02
C LEU A 53 -4.12 -4.08 -0.20
N PHE A 54 -3.01 -4.38 -0.87
CA PHE A 54 -2.56 -3.62 -2.04
C PHE A 54 -3.51 -3.76 -3.23
N THR A 55 -4.15 -4.92 -3.37
CA THR A 55 -5.19 -5.14 -4.39
C THR A 55 -6.39 -4.23 -4.14
N GLN A 56 -6.88 -4.14 -2.90
CA GLN A 56 -8.00 -3.27 -2.57
C GLN A 56 -7.64 -1.78 -2.76
N TYR A 57 -6.45 -1.37 -2.34
CA TYR A 57 -5.93 -0.02 -2.62
C TYR A 57 -5.92 0.27 -4.13
N SER A 58 -5.41 -0.67 -4.94
CA SER A 58 -5.31 -0.51 -6.38
C SER A 58 -6.69 -0.40 -7.04
N ILE A 59 -7.68 -1.19 -6.60
CA ILE A 59 -9.06 -1.12 -7.11
C ILE A 59 -9.65 0.27 -6.83
N ALA A 60 -9.54 0.76 -5.59
CA ALA A 60 -10.04 2.08 -5.22
C ALA A 60 -9.34 3.19 -6.03
N HIS A 61 -8.01 3.14 -6.12
CA HIS A 61 -7.21 4.12 -6.84
C HIS A 61 -7.55 4.19 -8.33
N ILE A 62 -7.63 3.02 -9.01
CA ILE A 62 -7.94 2.98 -10.44
C ILE A 62 -9.37 3.50 -10.69
N ARG A 63 -10.35 3.12 -9.88
CA ARG A 63 -11.72 3.58 -10.05
C ARG A 63 -11.87 5.08 -9.81
N HIS A 64 -11.20 5.61 -8.79
CA HIS A 64 -11.14 7.05 -8.57
C HIS A 64 -10.48 7.80 -9.74
N THR A 65 -9.41 7.22 -10.32
CA THR A 65 -8.73 7.84 -11.48
C THR A 65 -9.58 7.80 -12.75
N LEU A 66 -10.43 6.77 -12.92
CA LEU A 66 -11.34 6.66 -14.07
C LEU A 66 -12.50 7.67 -13.99
N ASP A 67 -13.00 7.97 -12.81
CA ASP A 67 -13.99 9.02 -12.57
C ASP A 67 -13.67 9.77 -11.27
N THR A 68 -13.00 10.92 -11.40
CA THR A 68 -12.61 11.77 -10.27
C THR A 68 -13.80 12.49 -9.60
N ARG A 69 -15.03 12.33 -10.13
CA ARG A 69 -16.28 12.86 -9.56
C ARG A 69 -17.03 11.82 -8.73
N ASP A 70 -16.55 10.58 -8.71
CA ASP A 70 -17.13 9.53 -7.88
C ASP A 70 -16.75 9.79 -6.40
N GLU A 71 -17.70 10.35 -5.65
CA GLU A 71 -17.52 10.72 -4.24
C GLU A 71 -17.20 9.51 -3.34
N PHE A 72 -17.67 8.30 -3.70
CA PHE A 72 -17.39 7.09 -2.95
C PHE A 72 -15.90 6.74 -3.04
N TYR A 73 -15.35 6.63 -4.26
CA TYR A 73 -13.94 6.27 -4.43
C TYR A 73 -13.00 7.42 -4.04
N GLU A 74 -13.43 8.68 -4.13
CA GLU A 74 -12.69 9.80 -3.55
C GLU A 74 -12.55 9.64 -2.03
N ALA A 75 -13.64 9.33 -1.33
CA ALA A 75 -13.61 9.12 0.12
C ALA A 75 -12.76 7.90 0.52
N GLU A 76 -12.82 6.80 -0.25
CA GLU A 76 -12.04 5.59 0.01
C GLU A 76 -10.53 5.85 -0.16
N ILE A 77 -10.12 6.53 -1.22
CA ILE A 77 -8.71 6.88 -1.45
C ILE A 77 -8.19 7.83 -0.37
N ASN A 78 -8.96 8.86 -0.01
CA ASN A 78 -8.58 9.76 1.06
C ASN A 78 -8.39 9.01 2.40
N TYR A 79 -9.32 8.12 2.74
CA TYR A 79 -9.19 7.26 3.93
C TYR A 79 -7.91 6.42 3.91
N LEU A 80 -7.62 5.75 2.80
CA LEU A 80 -6.43 4.89 2.67
C LEU A 80 -5.14 5.70 2.73
N GLN A 81 -5.08 6.84 2.04
CA GLN A 81 -3.91 7.72 2.01
C GLN A 81 -3.63 8.40 3.36
N ASP A 82 -4.67 8.68 4.13
CA ASP A 82 -4.52 9.22 5.48
C ASP A 82 -4.10 8.15 6.50
N THR A 83 -4.56 6.91 6.34
CA THR A 83 -4.38 5.88 7.37
C THR A 83 -3.18 4.97 7.11
N LEU A 84 -2.92 4.55 5.85
CA LEU A 84 -1.79 3.64 5.54
C LEU A 84 -0.43 4.16 6.02
N PRO A 85 -0.07 5.45 5.86
CA PRO A 85 1.21 5.94 6.38
C PRO A 85 1.39 5.78 7.89
N THR A 86 0.30 5.71 8.66
CA THR A 86 0.36 5.52 10.11
C THR A 86 0.78 4.11 10.52
N LEU A 87 0.74 3.13 9.61
CA LEU A 87 1.18 1.75 9.84
C LEU A 87 2.68 1.55 9.54
N SER A 88 3.34 2.52 8.88
CA SER A 88 4.72 2.36 8.40
C SER A 88 5.72 2.05 9.51
N GLY A 89 5.53 2.59 10.73
CA GLY A 89 6.38 2.26 11.87
C GLY A 89 6.26 0.80 12.31
N ASP A 90 5.03 0.27 12.33
CA ASP A 90 4.76 -1.13 12.68
C ASP A 90 5.31 -2.08 11.60
N GLU A 91 5.21 -1.70 10.32
CA GLU A 91 5.75 -2.47 9.19
C GLU A 91 7.28 -2.51 9.21
N VAL A 92 7.94 -1.38 9.51
CA VAL A 92 9.39 -1.34 9.70
C VAL A 92 9.80 -2.20 10.88
N ALA A 93 9.10 -2.13 12.01
CA ALA A 93 9.41 -2.95 13.19
C ALA A 93 9.23 -4.46 12.94
N LEU A 94 8.25 -4.86 12.12
CA LEU A 94 8.09 -6.25 11.68
C LEU A 94 9.26 -6.67 10.77
N SER A 95 9.63 -5.83 9.79
CA SER A 95 10.76 -6.08 8.90
C SER A 95 12.08 -6.24 9.67
N GLU A 96 12.30 -5.41 10.69
CA GLU A 96 13.46 -5.52 11.59
C GLU A 96 13.47 -6.85 12.37
N ALA A 97 12.31 -7.29 12.86
CA ALA A 97 12.21 -8.57 13.55
C ALA A 97 12.57 -9.74 12.62
N ILE A 98 12.08 -9.74 11.37
CA ILE A 98 12.43 -10.74 10.36
C ILE A 98 13.93 -10.71 10.06
N ALA A 99 14.51 -9.51 9.88
CA ALA A 99 15.92 -9.34 9.58
C ALA A 99 16.84 -9.76 10.74
N ALA A 100 16.38 -9.65 11.99
CA ALA A 100 17.11 -10.06 13.19
C ALA A 100 16.92 -11.55 13.55
N SER A 101 16.07 -12.27 12.79
CA SER A 101 15.81 -13.69 13.04
C SER A 101 17.09 -14.54 12.91
N PRO A 102 17.25 -15.60 13.74
CA PRO A 102 18.34 -16.55 13.60
C PRO A 102 18.33 -17.29 12.25
N PHE A 103 17.20 -17.29 11.54
CA PHE A 103 17.01 -17.93 10.22
C PHE A 103 17.31 -16.99 9.06
N ARG A 104 17.94 -15.82 9.29
CA ARG A 104 18.27 -14.84 8.24
C ARG A 104 18.99 -15.45 7.04
N ALA A 105 19.95 -16.36 7.28
CA ALA A 105 20.71 -17.01 6.21
C ALA A 105 19.85 -17.94 5.34
N ASP A 106 18.85 -18.59 5.94
CA ASP A 106 17.91 -19.44 5.23
C ASP A 106 16.95 -18.62 4.38
N ILE A 107 16.46 -17.49 4.91
CA ILE A 107 15.64 -16.51 4.18
C ILE A 107 16.43 -15.98 2.97
N GLU A 108 17.69 -15.56 3.17
CA GLU A 108 18.53 -15.04 2.09
C GLU A 108 18.80 -16.08 1.00
N ARG A 109 18.93 -17.36 1.38
CA ARG A 109 19.11 -18.47 0.43
C ARG A 109 17.88 -18.70 -0.43
N GLU A 110 16.67 -18.59 0.14
CA GLU A 110 15.41 -18.84 -0.58
C GLU A 110 14.93 -17.60 -1.36
N PHE A 111 14.92 -16.41 -0.74
CA PHE A 111 14.35 -15.19 -1.33
C PHE A 111 15.41 -14.28 -1.97
N GLY A 112 16.69 -14.58 -1.78
CA GLY A 112 17.81 -13.81 -2.33
C GLY A 112 18.18 -12.59 -1.46
N LYS A 113 19.38 -12.06 -1.72
CA LYS A 113 19.94 -10.89 -0.98
C LYS A 113 19.07 -9.64 -1.09
N GLN A 114 18.40 -9.46 -2.22
CA GLN A 114 17.57 -8.29 -2.49
C GLN A 114 16.43 -8.13 -1.47
N TYR A 115 15.94 -9.24 -0.90
CA TYR A 115 14.90 -9.21 0.13
C TYR A 115 15.30 -8.32 1.31
N PHE A 116 16.50 -8.50 1.84
CA PHE A 116 16.98 -7.68 2.96
C PHE A 116 17.45 -6.29 2.55
N VAL A 117 18.02 -6.14 1.34
CA VAL A 117 18.39 -4.82 0.81
C VAL A 117 17.17 -3.90 0.76
N SER A 118 16.02 -4.42 0.31
CA SER A 118 14.77 -3.66 0.26
C SER A 118 14.28 -3.25 1.66
N MET A 119 14.35 -4.15 2.64
CA MET A 119 14.01 -3.86 4.03
C MET A 119 14.92 -2.79 4.65
N ASP A 120 16.24 -2.90 4.43
CA ASP A 120 17.22 -1.94 4.93
C ASP A 120 17.03 -0.54 4.32
N LEU A 121 16.65 -0.47 3.05
CA LEU A 121 16.32 0.80 2.39
C LEU A 121 15.04 1.42 2.96
N GLN A 122 13.98 0.64 3.14
CA GLN A 122 12.75 1.12 3.77
C GLN A 122 13.00 1.67 5.17
N LYS A 123 13.78 0.94 5.99
CA LYS A 123 14.17 1.40 7.32
C LYS A 123 14.92 2.74 7.27
N LYS A 124 15.90 2.89 6.37
CA LYS A 124 16.68 4.13 6.23
C LYS A 124 15.85 5.32 5.79
N LEU A 125 14.82 5.08 5.00
CA LEU A 125 13.92 6.11 4.48
C LEU A 125 12.76 6.42 5.43
N PHE A 126 12.50 5.57 6.42
CA PHE A 126 11.43 5.78 7.38
C PHE A 126 11.83 6.87 8.38
N CYS A 127 10.94 7.85 8.52
CA CYS A 127 10.97 8.87 9.56
C CYS A 127 9.52 9.18 9.97
N GLU A 128 9.20 8.97 11.22
CA GLU A 128 7.85 9.19 11.75
C GLU A 128 7.38 10.63 11.53
N ALA A 129 8.30 11.60 11.65
CA ALA A 129 8.00 13.01 11.37
C ALA A 129 7.55 13.28 9.93
N ASN A 130 7.83 12.36 8.99
CA ASN A 130 7.40 12.50 7.59
C ASN A 130 5.96 11.99 7.35
N ILE A 131 5.33 11.30 8.30
CA ILE A 131 3.96 10.78 8.12
C ILE A 131 2.97 11.90 7.76
N PRO A 132 2.86 13.00 8.54
CA PRO A 132 1.94 14.08 8.20
C PRO A 132 2.29 14.78 6.88
N LEU A 133 3.59 14.85 6.53
CA LEU A 133 4.03 15.43 5.25
C LEU A 133 3.58 14.56 4.06
N ARG A 134 3.70 13.23 4.17
CA ARG A 134 3.21 12.30 3.14
C ARG A 134 1.69 12.36 2.98
N GLN A 135 0.95 12.46 4.08
CA GLN A 135 -0.50 12.66 4.04
C GLN A 135 -0.87 13.96 3.31
N GLN A 136 -0.17 15.06 3.62
CA GLN A 136 -0.38 16.35 2.97
C GLN A 136 -0.01 16.30 1.47
N GLU A 137 1.11 15.69 1.11
CA GLU A 137 1.53 15.46 -0.28
C GLU A 137 0.46 14.70 -1.07
N SER A 138 -0.08 13.61 -0.50
CA SER A 138 -1.13 12.82 -1.13
C SER A 138 -2.40 13.65 -1.38
N ARG A 139 -2.83 14.44 -0.41
CA ARG A 139 -4.00 15.33 -0.55
C ARG A 139 -3.79 16.38 -1.64
N LEU A 140 -2.64 17.04 -1.65
CA LEU A 140 -2.31 18.04 -2.68
C LEU A 140 -2.22 17.42 -4.07
N THR A 141 -1.69 16.21 -4.17
CA THR A 141 -1.63 15.45 -5.44
C THR A 141 -3.02 15.12 -5.96
N ASN A 142 -3.93 14.66 -5.09
CA ASN A 142 -5.32 14.38 -5.47
C ASN A 142 -6.05 15.65 -5.90
N GLU A 143 -5.88 16.75 -5.16
CA GLU A 143 -6.48 18.04 -5.51
C GLU A 143 -5.96 18.55 -6.86
N TYR A 144 -4.66 18.45 -7.11
CA TYR A 144 -4.07 18.80 -8.40
C TYR A 144 -4.65 17.94 -9.53
N GLN A 145 -4.72 16.62 -9.34
CA GLN A 145 -5.30 15.72 -10.35
C GLN A 145 -6.76 16.05 -10.64
N LYS A 146 -7.54 16.40 -9.62
CA LYS A 146 -8.94 16.80 -9.77
C LYS A 146 -9.08 18.10 -10.57
N ILE A 147 -8.25 19.13 -10.27
CA ILE A 147 -8.21 20.38 -11.03
C ILE A 147 -7.87 20.10 -12.50
N MET A 148 -6.85 19.28 -12.76
CA MET A 148 -6.45 18.94 -14.13
C MET A 148 -7.53 18.17 -14.88
N ALA A 149 -8.21 17.23 -14.22
CA ALA A 149 -9.26 16.42 -14.85
C ALA A 149 -10.54 17.23 -15.15
N THR A 150 -10.81 18.28 -14.37
CA THR A 150 -12.01 19.12 -14.52
C THR A 150 -11.76 20.42 -15.29
N ALA A 151 -10.51 20.67 -15.73
CA ALA A 151 -10.17 21.87 -16.46
C ALA A 151 -10.94 21.94 -17.79
N GLU A 152 -11.62 23.06 -18.01
CA GLU A 152 -12.34 23.35 -19.25
C GLU A 152 -11.55 24.37 -20.08
N ILE A 153 -11.26 24.00 -21.31
CA ILE A 153 -10.51 24.84 -22.26
C ILE A 153 -11.43 25.14 -23.43
N SER A 154 -11.66 26.46 -23.68
CA SER A 154 -12.39 26.88 -24.88
C SER A 154 -11.41 27.03 -26.04
N PHE A 155 -11.55 26.17 -27.06
CA PHE A 155 -10.73 26.21 -28.26
C PHE A 155 -11.61 25.97 -29.51
N ASP A 156 -11.47 26.83 -30.51
CA ASP A 156 -12.23 26.77 -31.78
C ASP A 156 -13.75 26.61 -31.58
N GLY A 157 -14.32 27.36 -30.60
CA GLY A 157 -15.74 27.34 -30.30
C GLY A 157 -16.23 26.08 -29.60
N LYS A 158 -15.33 25.19 -29.16
CA LYS A 158 -15.62 23.96 -28.40
C LYS A 158 -15.06 24.07 -26.99
N THR A 159 -15.76 23.48 -26.04
CA THR A 159 -15.22 23.27 -24.68
C THR A 159 -14.62 21.88 -24.62
N LEU A 160 -13.33 21.81 -24.35
CA LEU A 160 -12.53 20.59 -24.32
C LEU A 160 -11.84 20.48 -22.95
N ASN A 161 -11.54 19.27 -22.53
CA ASN A 161 -10.64 19.05 -21.40
C ASN A 161 -9.18 19.08 -21.89
N LEU A 162 -8.22 19.02 -20.94
CA LEU A 162 -6.78 19.06 -21.26
C LEU A 162 -6.30 17.96 -22.20
N TYR A 163 -7.05 16.86 -22.33
CA TYR A 163 -6.71 15.73 -23.19
C TYR A 163 -7.42 15.77 -24.56
N GLY A 164 -8.35 16.70 -24.74
CA GLY A 164 -9.13 16.87 -25.96
C GLY A 164 -8.67 18.00 -26.88
N VAL A 165 -7.61 18.71 -26.50
CA VAL A 165 -7.03 19.82 -27.28
C VAL A 165 -6.10 19.32 -28.36
#